data_b7f07889e6eae0756566772bf7f50539
#
_entry.id   b7f07889e6eae0756566772bf7f50539
#
_cell.length_a   1.000
_cell.length_b   1.000
_cell.length_c   1.000
_cell.angle_alpha   90.00
_cell.angle_beta   90.00
_cell.angle_gamma   90.00
#
_symmetry.space_group_name_H-M   'P 1'
#
loop_
_entity.id
_entity.type
_entity.pdbx_description
1 polymer ?
#
loop_
_entity_poly.entity_id
_entity_poly.type
_entity_poly.pdbx_seq_one_letter_code
_entity_poly.pdbx_strand_id
1 'polypeptide(L)'
;PETAQENIREIGPHVMFAPPRLYEGLTRQVQVKYIDATWIKRKIYELGTRIGYKVANLEFEKEPVPAHLKLLNGIGHLLMQKKLKDHLGMSRIRHAYTGGAAMGPDHFRFFHALDVNLKQIYGQTEIAGISVVHRDGDVKFDTVGTPIPETEVKITEDGEIISKSPSVFLGYYKNEEASKETLVDGWLYSGDKGFIDEDGHLVVFDRSKDVMTLSDGRPFSPQYLETRLKFSPYISEAWVIGDKRDYVTAVMCIDYSVVGKWADEKK
;
A
#
# COMPACT_ATOMS: atom_id res chain seq x y z
N PRO A 1 -15.22 8.93 -11.35
CA PRO A 1 -13.88 8.98 -10.73
C PRO A 1 -13.53 10.40 -10.27
N GLU A 2 -13.91 11.43 -11.06
CA GLU A 2 -13.56 12.84 -10.80
C GLU A 2 -14.16 13.39 -9.51
N THR A 3 -15.33 12.94 -9.13
CA THR A 3 -16.03 13.36 -7.90
C THR A 3 -15.79 12.47 -6.69
N ALA A 4 -15.01 11.38 -6.83
CA ALA A 4 -14.86 10.38 -5.78
C ALA A 4 -14.34 10.99 -4.46
N GLN A 5 -13.38 11.89 -4.55
CA GLN A 5 -12.82 12.53 -3.36
C GLN A 5 -13.78 13.52 -2.70
N GLU A 6 -14.51 14.29 -3.49
CA GLU A 6 -15.55 15.19 -3.01
C GLU A 6 -16.63 14.39 -2.27
N ASN A 7 -17.07 13.28 -2.86
CA ASN A 7 -18.03 12.37 -2.25
C ASN A 7 -17.50 11.75 -0.94
N ILE A 8 -16.23 11.31 -0.89
CA ILE A 8 -15.62 10.80 0.34
C ILE A 8 -15.63 11.87 1.43
N ARG A 9 -15.32 13.11 1.06
CA ARG A 9 -15.28 14.23 2.00
C ARG A 9 -16.68 14.62 2.51
N GLU A 10 -17.69 14.60 1.65
CA GLU A 10 -19.07 14.89 2.01
C GLU A 10 -19.70 13.81 2.88
N ILE A 11 -19.48 12.55 2.51
CA ILE A 11 -20.03 11.38 3.22
C ILE A 11 -19.31 11.17 4.56
N GLY A 12 -17.99 11.32 4.63
CA GLY A 12 -17.16 11.01 5.79
C GLY A 12 -17.31 9.54 6.22
N PRO A 13 -16.86 8.56 5.43
CA PRO A 13 -17.10 7.15 5.67
C PRO A 13 -16.43 6.65 6.96
N HIS A 14 -17.05 5.68 7.63
CA HIS A 14 -16.45 4.97 8.77
C HIS A 14 -15.62 3.78 8.32
N VAL A 15 -16.00 3.17 7.20
CA VAL A 15 -15.28 2.05 6.57
C VAL A 15 -15.02 2.42 5.11
N MET A 16 -13.80 2.23 4.66
CA MET A 16 -13.43 2.48 3.26
C MET A 16 -12.57 1.34 2.74
N PHE A 17 -12.99 0.76 1.63
CA PHE A 17 -12.18 -0.15 0.84
C PHE A 17 -11.94 0.49 -0.52
N ALA A 18 -10.67 0.64 -0.88
CA ALA A 18 -10.30 1.28 -2.15
C ALA A 18 -8.97 0.73 -2.68
N PRO A 19 -8.77 0.74 -3.99
CA PRO A 19 -7.49 0.34 -4.58
C PRO A 19 -6.38 1.32 -4.17
N PRO A 20 -5.10 0.89 -4.19
CA PRO A 20 -3.94 1.72 -3.84
C PRO A 20 -3.92 3.08 -4.53
N ARG A 21 -4.30 3.12 -5.80
CA ARG A 21 -4.33 4.34 -6.63
C ARG A 21 -5.14 5.49 -6.02
N LEU A 22 -6.21 5.18 -5.29
CA LEU A 22 -6.99 6.21 -4.61
C LEU A 22 -6.21 6.79 -3.43
N TYR A 23 -5.60 5.97 -2.61
CA TYR A 23 -4.77 6.41 -1.48
C TYR A 23 -3.52 7.17 -1.94
N GLU A 24 -2.88 6.72 -3.01
CA GLU A 24 -1.78 7.43 -3.68
C GLU A 24 -2.20 8.83 -4.10
N GLY A 25 -3.38 8.95 -4.73
CA GLY A 25 -3.96 10.23 -5.12
C GLY A 25 -4.21 11.16 -3.92
N LEU A 26 -4.72 10.62 -2.80
CA LEU A 26 -4.93 11.38 -1.56
C LEU A 26 -3.58 11.86 -0.96
N THR A 27 -2.57 10.99 -0.92
CA THR A 27 -1.21 11.38 -0.48
C THR A 27 -0.66 12.50 -1.34
N ARG A 28 -0.74 12.36 -2.66
CA ARG A 28 -0.26 13.36 -3.61
C ARG A 28 -0.90 14.72 -3.40
N GLN A 29 -2.20 14.77 -3.14
CA GLN A 29 -2.89 16.04 -2.87
C GLN A 29 -2.37 16.74 -1.62
N VAL A 30 -2.07 15.98 -0.55
CA VAL A 30 -1.45 16.56 0.65
C VAL A 30 -0.07 17.11 0.33
N GLN A 31 0.74 16.37 -0.44
CA GLN A 31 2.08 16.80 -0.84
C GLN A 31 2.07 18.06 -1.73
N VAL A 32 1.15 18.14 -2.68
CA VAL A 32 1.00 19.34 -3.53
C VAL A 32 0.58 20.55 -2.69
N LYS A 33 -0.39 20.39 -1.77
CA LYS A 33 -0.78 21.46 -0.84
C LYS A 33 0.31 21.87 0.14
N TYR A 34 1.19 20.96 0.52
CA TYR A 34 2.37 21.27 1.31
C TYR A 34 3.32 22.21 0.55
N ILE A 35 3.53 22.01 -0.75
CA ILE A 35 4.37 22.86 -1.59
C ILE A 35 3.78 24.28 -1.65
N ASP A 36 2.46 24.42 -1.75
CA ASP A 36 1.76 25.72 -1.79
C ASP A 36 1.56 26.37 -0.38
N ALA A 37 1.98 25.69 0.70
CA ALA A 37 1.71 26.14 2.05
C ALA A 37 2.67 27.25 2.51
N THR A 38 2.20 28.12 3.40
CA THR A 38 3.05 29.11 4.08
C THR A 38 4.11 28.41 4.92
N TRP A 39 5.25 29.09 5.19
CA TRP A 39 6.38 28.51 5.93
C TRP A 39 5.99 27.96 7.31
N ILE A 40 5.05 28.60 8.01
CA ILE A 40 4.55 28.13 9.31
C ILE A 40 3.82 26.79 9.14
N LYS A 41 2.92 26.69 8.14
CA LYS A 41 2.17 25.46 7.85
C LYS A 41 3.13 24.33 7.43
N ARG A 42 4.15 24.63 6.62
CA ARG A 42 5.19 23.67 6.24
C ARG A 42 5.91 23.12 7.47
N LYS A 43 6.33 24.00 8.42
CA LYS A 43 7.01 23.57 9.66
C LYS A 43 6.12 22.71 10.56
N ILE A 44 4.85 23.08 10.72
CA ILE A 44 3.90 22.26 11.48
C ILE A 44 3.72 20.89 10.83
N TYR A 45 3.60 20.84 9.50
CA TYR A 45 3.48 19.60 8.74
C TYR A 45 4.73 18.73 8.87
N GLU A 46 5.94 19.29 8.66
CA GLU A 46 7.21 18.57 8.78
C GLU A 46 7.41 17.96 10.17
N LEU A 47 7.13 18.76 11.22
CA LEU A 47 7.28 18.30 12.60
C LEU A 47 6.22 17.22 12.92
N GLY A 48 4.96 17.48 12.57
CA GLY A 48 3.85 16.56 12.84
C GLY A 48 4.01 15.23 12.12
N THR A 49 4.39 15.24 10.83
CA THR A 49 4.66 14.02 10.07
C THR A 49 5.88 13.27 10.59
N ARG A 50 6.98 13.97 10.95
CA ARG A 50 8.17 13.34 11.55
C ARG A 50 7.81 12.58 12.84
N ILE A 51 6.99 13.18 13.70
CA ILE A 51 6.53 12.53 14.94
C ILE A 51 5.60 11.37 14.62
N GLY A 52 4.62 11.58 13.73
CA GLY A 52 3.70 10.52 13.28
C GLY A 52 4.41 9.30 12.70
N TYR A 53 5.42 9.51 11.83
CA TYR A 53 6.24 8.42 11.30
C TYR A 53 7.01 7.66 12.39
N LYS A 54 7.55 8.36 13.42
CA LYS A 54 8.23 7.70 14.54
C LYS A 54 7.27 6.82 15.34
N VAL A 55 6.07 7.33 15.61
CA VAL A 55 5.04 6.57 16.33
C VAL A 55 4.61 5.36 15.51
N ALA A 56 4.26 5.56 14.22
CA ALA A 56 3.88 4.48 13.33
C ALA A 56 4.94 3.38 13.23
N ASN A 57 6.22 3.74 13.11
CA ASN A 57 7.31 2.76 13.06
C ASN A 57 7.39 1.91 14.33
N LEU A 58 7.32 2.52 15.52
CA LEU A 58 7.31 1.79 16.79
C LEU A 58 6.10 0.86 16.90
N GLU A 59 4.92 1.31 16.45
CA GLU A 59 3.72 0.46 16.44
C GLU A 59 3.86 -0.74 15.49
N PHE A 60 4.48 -0.56 14.32
CA PHE A 60 4.75 -1.66 13.39
C PHE A 60 5.78 -2.66 13.93
N GLU A 61 6.78 -2.18 14.66
CA GLU A 61 7.79 -3.00 15.32
C GLU A 61 7.26 -3.62 16.62
N LYS A 62 5.97 -3.36 16.96
CA LYS A 62 5.32 -3.77 18.22
C LYS A 62 6.07 -3.28 19.47
N GLU A 63 6.83 -2.17 19.32
CA GLU A 63 7.56 -1.55 20.41
C GLU A 63 6.68 -0.53 21.19
N PRO A 64 6.93 -0.40 22.51
CA PRO A 64 6.17 0.55 23.32
C PRO A 64 6.49 1.99 22.93
N VAL A 65 5.47 2.77 22.54
CA VAL A 65 5.62 4.20 22.24
C VAL A 65 5.90 4.98 23.53
N PRO A 66 7.04 5.69 23.65
CA PRO A 66 7.38 6.50 24.83
C PRO A 66 6.34 7.59 25.13
N ALA A 67 6.09 7.86 26.42
CA ALA A 67 5.04 8.81 26.85
C ALA A 67 5.22 10.22 26.26
N HIS A 68 6.45 10.71 26.13
CA HIS A 68 6.73 11.99 25.51
C HIS A 68 6.36 12.03 24.01
N LEU A 69 6.57 10.93 23.27
CA LEU A 69 6.16 10.82 21.87
C LEU A 69 4.64 10.76 21.74
N LYS A 70 3.94 10.05 22.64
CA LYS A 70 2.47 10.05 22.68
C LYS A 70 1.92 11.46 22.87
N LEU A 71 2.49 12.21 23.82
CA LEU A 71 2.10 13.61 24.07
C LEU A 71 2.34 14.50 22.84
N LEU A 72 3.54 14.42 22.25
CA LEU A 72 3.88 15.20 21.05
C LEU A 72 3.00 14.80 19.85
N ASN A 73 2.70 13.52 19.68
CA ASN A 73 1.78 13.05 18.63
C ASN A 73 0.36 13.57 18.85
N GLY A 74 -0.11 13.62 20.11
CA GLY A 74 -1.40 14.21 20.47
C GLY A 74 -1.49 15.70 20.10
N ILE A 75 -0.41 16.47 20.34
CA ILE A 75 -0.32 17.88 19.90
C ILE A 75 -0.33 17.94 18.36
N GLY A 76 0.46 17.11 17.68
CA GLY A 76 0.49 16.99 16.22
C GLY A 76 -0.87 16.62 15.64
N HIS A 77 -1.62 15.75 16.33
CA HIS A 77 -2.98 15.38 15.95
C HIS A 77 -3.90 16.61 15.92
N LEU A 78 -3.90 17.42 16.94
CA LEU A 78 -4.75 18.61 17.03
C LEU A 78 -4.37 19.70 16.01
N LEU A 79 -3.08 19.91 15.81
CA LEU A 79 -2.59 21.01 14.96
C LEU A 79 -2.63 20.67 13.47
N MET A 80 -2.41 19.40 13.11
CA MET A 80 -2.20 18.96 11.71
C MET A 80 -3.09 17.77 11.32
N GLN A 81 -2.94 16.60 11.98
CA GLN A 81 -3.53 15.35 11.51
C GLN A 81 -5.06 15.44 11.40
N LYS A 82 -5.74 16.01 12.41
CA LYS A 82 -7.19 16.19 12.39
C LYS A 82 -7.65 17.01 11.18
N LYS A 83 -6.96 18.11 10.86
CA LYS A 83 -7.28 18.97 9.72
C LYS A 83 -7.01 18.30 8.39
N LEU A 84 -5.93 17.50 8.30
CA LEU A 84 -5.63 16.74 7.10
C LEU A 84 -6.65 15.62 6.89
N LYS A 85 -6.99 14.85 7.94
CA LYS A 85 -8.03 13.83 7.86
C LYS A 85 -9.38 14.42 7.44
N ASP A 86 -9.75 15.57 7.97
CA ASP A 86 -10.98 16.27 7.58
C ASP A 86 -10.96 16.67 6.11
N HIS A 87 -9.84 17.23 5.67
CA HIS A 87 -9.66 17.61 4.27
C HIS A 87 -9.73 16.43 3.30
N LEU A 88 -9.23 15.25 3.71
CA LEU A 88 -9.29 14.00 2.97
C LEU A 88 -10.64 13.28 3.09
N GLY A 89 -11.56 13.75 3.93
CA GLY A 89 -12.83 13.07 4.23
C GLY A 89 -12.67 11.86 5.14
N MET A 90 -11.55 11.75 5.85
CA MET A 90 -11.18 10.59 6.66
C MET A 90 -11.34 10.82 8.17
N SER A 91 -12.00 11.91 8.62
CA SER A 91 -12.15 12.24 10.04
C SER A 91 -12.93 11.21 10.83
N ARG A 92 -13.83 10.48 10.17
CA ARG A 92 -14.70 9.46 10.78
C ARG A 92 -14.21 8.04 10.52
N ILE A 93 -13.12 7.88 9.75
CA ILE A 93 -12.64 6.57 9.33
C ILE A 93 -12.24 5.73 10.56
N ARG A 94 -12.73 4.52 10.65
CA ARG A 94 -12.36 3.52 11.66
C ARG A 94 -11.57 2.37 11.04
N HIS A 95 -11.98 1.97 9.85
CA HIS A 95 -11.36 0.88 9.11
C HIS A 95 -11.10 1.31 7.67
N ALA A 96 -9.86 1.36 7.28
CA ALA A 96 -9.42 1.64 5.93
C ALA A 96 -8.72 0.39 5.38
N TYR A 97 -9.12 -0.03 4.18
CA TYR A 97 -8.55 -1.20 3.52
C TYR A 97 -8.12 -0.86 2.11
N THR A 98 -7.01 -1.44 1.70
CA THR A 98 -6.52 -1.40 0.31
C THR A 98 -6.21 -2.81 -0.17
N GLY A 99 -6.41 -3.07 -1.45
CA GLY A 99 -6.15 -4.37 -2.07
C GLY A 99 -6.31 -4.34 -3.59
N GLY A 100 -6.09 -5.48 -4.22
CA GLY A 100 -6.12 -5.63 -5.67
C GLY A 100 -4.81 -5.27 -6.38
N ALA A 101 -3.87 -4.63 -5.68
CA ALA A 101 -2.49 -4.39 -6.08
C ALA A 101 -1.63 -4.12 -4.86
N ALA A 102 -0.32 -4.25 -4.98
CA ALA A 102 0.60 -3.87 -3.92
C ALA A 102 0.57 -2.36 -3.70
N MET A 103 0.53 -1.94 -2.44
CA MET A 103 0.68 -0.54 -2.05
C MET A 103 2.09 -0.33 -1.51
N GLY A 104 2.78 0.69 -2.01
CA GLY A 104 4.13 1.00 -1.55
C GLY A 104 4.19 1.35 -0.06
N PRO A 105 5.24 0.93 0.64
CA PRO A 105 5.38 1.10 2.09
C PRO A 105 5.33 2.59 2.52
N ASP A 106 5.79 3.49 1.68
CA ASP A 106 5.82 4.92 1.98
C ASP A 106 4.41 5.51 2.07
N HIS A 107 3.49 5.11 1.18
CA HIS A 107 2.08 5.51 1.27
C HIS A 107 1.41 4.90 2.50
N PHE A 108 1.71 3.63 2.78
CA PHE A 108 1.17 2.93 3.94
C PHE A 108 1.57 3.64 5.24
N ARG A 109 2.87 3.92 5.41
CA ARG A 109 3.43 4.69 6.53
C ARG A 109 2.80 6.06 6.66
N PHE A 110 2.59 6.75 5.54
CA PHE A 110 1.98 8.08 5.52
C PHE A 110 0.59 8.08 6.17
N PHE A 111 -0.27 7.13 5.84
CA PHE A 111 -1.61 7.05 6.43
C PHE A 111 -1.56 6.69 7.91
N HIS A 112 -0.69 5.79 8.33
CA HIS A 112 -0.48 5.49 9.75
C HIS A 112 0.09 6.69 10.52
N ALA A 113 0.99 7.47 9.93
CA ALA A 113 1.47 8.73 10.52
C ALA A 113 0.37 9.78 10.67
N LEU A 114 -0.72 9.69 9.91
CA LEU A 114 -1.93 10.50 10.07
C LEU A 114 -2.96 9.87 11.02
N ASP A 115 -2.63 8.79 11.73
CA ASP A 115 -3.56 8.05 12.58
C ASP A 115 -4.77 7.52 11.78
N VAL A 116 -4.52 7.01 10.58
CA VAL A 116 -5.46 6.25 9.76
C VAL A 116 -5.01 4.79 9.75
N ASN A 117 -5.80 3.92 10.39
CA ASN A 117 -5.52 2.49 10.47
C ASN A 117 -5.77 1.82 9.11
N LEU A 118 -4.85 2.04 8.17
CA LEU A 118 -4.88 1.45 6.85
C LEU A 118 -4.38 0.03 6.90
N LYS A 119 -5.10 -0.89 6.29
CA LYS A 119 -4.82 -2.32 6.25
C LYS A 119 -4.76 -2.80 4.82
N GLN A 120 -3.89 -3.74 4.55
CA GLN A 120 -3.82 -4.39 3.26
C GLN A 120 -4.64 -5.67 3.26
N ILE A 121 -5.25 -5.95 2.11
CA ILE A 121 -5.98 -7.17 1.80
C ILE A 121 -5.31 -7.82 0.60
N TYR A 122 -5.14 -9.13 0.66
CA TYR A 122 -4.73 -9.95 -0.47
C TYR A 122 -5.79 -10.98 -0.79
N GLY A 123 -5.98 -11.21 -2.07
CA GLY A 123 -6.87 -12.22 -2.63
C GLY A 123 -7.15 -11.94 -4.09
N GLN A 124 -7.96 -12.78 -4.68
CA GLN A 124 -8.33 -12.72 -6.09
C GLN A 124 -9.78 -13.14 -6.28
N THR A 125 -10.31 -12.95 -7.47
CA THR A 125 -11.72 -13.25 -7.78
C THR A 125 -12.06 -14.72 -7.52
N GLU A 126 -11.13 -15.60 -7.77
CA GLU A 126 -11.23 -17.06 -7.62
C GLU A 126 -11.41 -17.52 -6.15
N ILE A 127 -11.16 -16.65 -5.18
CA ILE A 127 -11.39 -16.88 -3.74
C ILE A 127 -12.35 -15.85 -3.14
N ALA A 128 -13.27 -15.35 -3.95
CA ALA A 128 -14.25 -14.34 -3.56
C ALA A 128 -13.63 -13.03 -3.00
N GLY A 129 -12.41 -12.70 -3.42
CA GLY A 129 -11.77 -11.40 -3.19
C GLY A 129 -10.81 -11.31 -2.02
N ILE A 130 -10.94 -12.11 -0.96
CA ILE A 130 -10.11 -11.98 0.25
C ILE A 130 -9.67 -13.37 0.74
N SER A 131 -8.36 -13.57 0.86
CA SER A 131 -7.76 -14.73 1.52
C SER A 131 -6.91 -14.35 2.73
N VAL A 132 -6.31 -13.16 2.68
CA VAL A 132 -5.39 -12.66 3.71
C VAL A 132 -5.70 -11.19 3.98
N VAL A 133 -5.59 -10.77 5.25
CA VAL A 133 -5.86 -9.38 5.66
C VAL A 133 -5.05 -9.01 6.90
N HIS A 134 -4.62 -7.76 7.01
CA HIS A 134 -4.13 -7.20 8.27
C HIS A 134 -5.22 -7.11 9.32
N ARG A 135 -4.90 -7.48 10.55
CA ARG A 135 -5.79 -7.35 11.71
C ARG A 135 -5.51 -6.06 12.49
N ASP A 136 -6.46 -5.64 13.32
CA ASP A 136 -6.26 -4.51 14.22
C ASP A 136 -5.13 -4.82 15.22
N GLY A 137 -4.18 -3.89 15.34
CA GLY A 137 -3.00 -4.08 16.19
C GLY A 137 -1.95 -5.04 15.65
N ASP A 138 -2.15 -5.57 14.44
CA ASP A 138 -1.24 -6.50 13.78
C ASP A 138 -1.07 -6.12 12.30
N VAL A 139 -0.59 -4.90 12.10
CA VAL A 139 -0.28 -4.33 10.79
C VAL A 139 1.24 -4.23 10.64
N LYS A 140 1.77 -4.70 9.53
CA LYS A 140 3.20 -4.71 9.26
C LYS A 140 3.47 -4.22 7.83
N PHE A 141 4.51 -3.40 7.65
CA PHE A 141 4.89 -2.94 6.30
C PHE A 141 5.28 -4.10 5.41
N ASP A 142 5.14 -3.90 4.12
CA ASP A 142 5.54 -4.84 3.08
C ASP A 142 4.85 -6.21 3.19
N THR A 143 3.86 -6.37 4.07
CA THR A 143 3.06 -7.59 4.18
C THR A 143 1.60 -7.33 3.83
N VAL A 144 0.82 -8.39 3.69
CA VAL A 144 -0.63 -8.31 3.46
C VAL A 144 -1.43 -8.89 4.63
N GLY A 145 -0.74 -9.26 5.73
CA GLY A 145 -1.35 -9.79 6.95
C GLY A 145 -1.38 -11.31 7.02
N THR A 146 -2.38 -11.84 7.72
CA THR A 146 -2.55 -13.27 7.99
C THR A 146 -3.85 -13.82 7.38
N PRO A 147 -3.94 -15.13 7.13
CA PRO A 147 -5.14 -15.75 6.56
C PRO A 147 -6.41 -15.42 7.35
N ILE A 148 -7.53 -15.23 6.64
CA ILE A 148 -8.84 -15.08 7.27
C ILE A 148 -9.32 -16.42 7.83
N PRO A 149 -10.32 -16.45 8.73
CA PRO A 149 -10.89 -17.70 9.24
C PRO A 149 -11.29 -18.66 8.11
N GLU A 150 -11.10 -19.95 8.34
CA GLU A 150 -11.42 -21.03 7.39
C GLU A 150 -10.59 -20.99 6.08
N THR A 151 -9.52 -20.22 6.05
CA THR A 151 -8.61 -20.13 4.90
C THR A 151 -7.21 -20.59 5.28
N GLU A 152 -6.67 -21.54 4.54
CA GLU A 152 -5.29 -21.96 4.62
C GLU A 152 -4.50 -21.33 3.48
N VAL A 153 -3.29 -20.86 3.78
CA VAL A 153 -2.34 -20.32 2.78
C VAL A 153 -1.02 -21.05 2.94
N LYS A 154 -0.45 -21.46 1.83
CA LYS A 154 0.87 -22.13 1.78
C LYS A 154 1.70 -21.54 0.64
N ILE A 155 3.00 -21.77 0.72
CA ILE A 155 3.96 -21.44 -0.33
C ILE A 155 4.50 -22.74 -0.89
N THR A 156 4.47 -22.88 -2.20
CA THR A 156 5.04 -24.03 -2.92
C THR A 156 6.57 -23.98 -2.92
N GLU A 157 7.23 -25.06 -3.33
CA GLU A 157 8.71 -25.13 -3.40
C GLU A 157 9.30 -24.06 -4.35
N ASP A 158 8.55 -23.69 -5.39
CA ASP A 158 8.94 -22.65 -6.35
C ASP A 158 8.49 -21.23 -5.93
N GLY A 159 7.91 -21.10 -4.72
CA GLY A 159 7.54 -19.81 -4.11
C GLY A 159 6.16 -19.29 -4.52
N GLU A 160 5.30 -20.10 -5.16
CA GLU A 160 3.94 -19.68 -5.48
C GLU A 160 3.03 -19.72 -4.25
N ILE A 161 2.16 -18.73 -4.13
CA ILE A 161 1.16 -18.64 -3.08
C ILE A 161 -0.04 -19.49 -3.48
N ILE A 162 -0.40 -20.47 -2.66
CA ILE A 162 -1.59 -21.28 -2.84
C ILE A 162 -2.53 -21.13 -1.65
N SER A 163 -3.85 -21.18 -1.92
CA SER A 163 -4.89 -20.99 -0.90
C SER A 163 -5.94 -22.07 -0.95
N LYS A 164 -6.47 -22.44 0.21
CA LYS A 164 -7.59 -23.37 0.35
C LYS A 164 -8.64 -22.77 1.25
N SER A 165 -9.88 -22.67 0.78
CA SER A 165 -10.99 -22.06 1.51
C SER A 165 -12.33 -22.53 0.96
N PRO A 166 -13.40 -22.53 1.77
CA PRO A 166 -14.77 -22.75 1.26
C PRO A 166 -15.23 -21.71 0.22
N SER A 167 -14.56 -20.55 0.17
CA SER A 167 -14.88 -19.46 -0.77
C SER A 167 -14.19 -19.57 -2.13
N VAL A 168 -13.40 -20.63 -2.35
CA VAL A 168 -12.78 -20.89 -3.66
C VAL A 168 -13.85 -21.22 -4.69
N PHE A 169 -13.73 -20.64 -5.88
CA PHE A 169 -14.65 -20.80 -6.98
C PHE A 169 -14.72 -22.26 -7.50
N LEU A 170 -15.76 -22.60 -8.24
CA LEU A 170 -15.92 -23.94 -8.82
C LEU A 170 -15.08 -24.17 -10.07
N GLY A 171 -14.63 -23.11 -10.72
CA GLY A 171 -13.85 -23.14 -11.95
C GLY A 171 -14.25 -22.06 -12.94
N TYR A 172 -13.52 -21.94 -14.03
CA TYR A 172 -13.79 -20.99 -15.11
C TYR A 172 -14.89 -21.52 -16.04
N TYR A 173 -15.83 -20.65 -16.37
CA TYR A 173 -16.94 -21.01 -17.25
C TYR A 173 -16.45 -21.44 -18.64
N LYS A 174 -16.82 -22.66 -19.06
CA LYS A 174 -16.42 -23.27 -20.35
C LYS A 174 -14.91 -23.31 -20.60
N ASN A 175 -14.09 -23.33 -19.55
CA ASN A 175 -12.64 -23.43 -19.65
C ASN A 175 -12.12 -24.44 -18.60
N GLU A 176 -12.29 -25.73 -18.91
CA GLU A 176 -11.89 -26.80 -18.00
C GLU A 176 -10.36 -26.90 -17.84
N GLU A 177 -9.60 -26.59 -18.89
CA GLU A 177 -8.14 -26.63 -18.88
C GLU A 177 -7.58 -25.64 -17.87
N ALA A 178 -7.94 -24.36 -17.98
CA ALA A 178 -7.54 -23.35 -17.01
C ALA A 178 -8.06 -23.66 -15.60
N SER A 179 -9.25 -24.27 -15.47
CA SER A 179 -9.78 -24.65 -14.15
C SER A 179 -8.93 -25.73 -13.49
N LYS A 180 -8.47 -26.74 -14.25
CA LYS A 180 -7.61 -27.82 -13.75
C LYS A 180 -6.20 -27.35 -13.42
N GLU A 181 -5.67 -26.36 -14.14
CA GLU A 181 -4.38 -25.74 -13.83
C GLU A 181 -4.45 -24.90 -12.56
N THR A 182 -5.56 -24.18 -12.37
CA THR A 182 -5.73 -23.27 -11.24
C THR A 182 -6.17 -23.97 -9.95
N LEU A 183 -6.96 -25.07 -10.07
CA LEU A 183 -7.48 -25.83 -8.93
C LEU A 183 -6.89 -27.24 -8.92
N VAL A 184 -5.93 -27.48 -8.03
CA VAL A 184 -5.26 -28.77 -7.89
C VAL A 184 -5.46 -29.28 -6.46
N ASP A 185 -6.06 -30.46 -6.29
CA ASP A 185 -6.31 -31.12 -5.01
C ASP A 185 -6.99 -30.23 -3.95
N GLY A 186 -7.89 -29.35 -4.41
CA GLY A 186 -8.62 -28.40 -3.57
C GLY A 186 -7.82 -27.17 -3.17
N TRP A 187 -6.63 -26.96 -3.74
CA TRP A 187 -5.83 -25.77 -3.61
C TRP A 187 -5.97 -24.87 -4.84
N LEU A 188 -6.16 -23.58 -4.57
CA LEU A 188 -6.15 -22.53 -5.58
C LEU A 188 -4.71 -22.04 -5.77
N TYR A 189 -4.17 -22.20 -6.96
CA TYR A 189 -2.88 -21.68 -7.40
C TYR A 189 -3.05 -20.24 -7.88
N SER A 190 -2.41 -19.29 -7.20
CA SER A 190 -2.69 -17.87 -7.41
C SER A 190 -1.97 -17.26 -8.62
N GLY A 191 -0.85 -17.85 -9.03
CA GLY A 191 0.08 -17.24 -9.97
C GLY A 191 0.92 -16.11 -9.37
N ASP A 192 0.81 -15.84 -8.06
CA ASP A 192 1.57 -14.83 -7.35
C ASP A 192 2.73 -15.48 -6.58
N LYS A 193 3.87 -14.79 -6.48
CA LYS A 193 5.03 -15.23 -5.69
C LYS A 193 5.09 -14.50 -4.36
N GLY A 194 5.48 -15.24 -3.32
CA GLY A 194 5.60 -14.68 -1.97
C GLY A 194 6.22 -15.64 -0.98
N PHE A 195 6.24 -15.24 0.27
CA PHE A 195 6.63 -16.08 1.41
C PHE A 195 5.85 -15.69 2.67
N ILE A 196 5.86 -16.56 3.66
CA ILE A 196 5.31 -16.27 4.99
C ILE A 196 6.49 -15.93 5.89
N ASP A 197 6.43 -14.76 6.54
CA ASP A 197 7.49 -14.29 7.45
C ASP A 197 7.44 -14.99 8.81
N GLU A 198 8.38 -14.64 9.69
CA GLU A 198 8.53 -15.22 11.03
C GLU A 198 7.32 -14.97 11.94
N ASP A 199 6.56 -13.90 11.70
CA ASP A 199 5.34 -13.55 12.43
C ASP A 199 4.07 -14.20 11.84
N GLY A 200 4.21 -14.96 10.74
CA GLY A 200 3.10 -15.59 10.02
C GLY A 200 2.37 -14.69 9.03
N HIS A 201 2.92 -13.51 8.73
CA HIS A 201 2.38 -12.62 7.72
C HIS A 201 2.80 -13.04 6.31
N LEU A 202 1.86 -12.98 5.38
CA LEU A 202 2.15 -13.18 3.97
C LEU A 202 2.81 -11.94 3.38
N VAL A 203 3.94 -12.13 2.73
CA VAL A 203 4.62 -11.14 1.88
C VAL A 203 4.39 -11.54 0.43
N VAL A 204 3.82 -10.64 -0.34
CA VAL A 204 3.57 -10.83 -1.78
C VAL A 204 4.56 -9.97 -2.55
N PHE A 205 5.31 -10.58 -3.45
CA PHE A 205 6.30 -9.84 -4.26
C PHE A 205 5.70 -9.24 -5.52
N ASP A 206 5.23 -10.13 -6.41
CA ASP A 206 4.68 -9.80 -7.70
C ASP A 206 4.06 -11.06 -8.33
N ARG A 207 3.43 -10.92 -9.48
CA ARG A 207 3.06 -12.10 -10.26
C ARG A 207 4.31 -12.80 -10.75
N SER A 208 4.27 -14.13 -10.77
CA SER A 208 5.40 -14.98 -11.20
C SER A 208 5.99 -14.55 -12.54
N LYS A 209 5.14 -14.11 -13.47
CA LYS A 209 5.51 -13.65 -14.82
C LYS A 209 6.06 -12.23 -14.88
N ASP A 210 5.86 -11.42 -13.83
CA ASP A 210 6.22 -10.00 -13.81
C ASP A 210 7.52 -9.76 -13.01
N VAL A 211 8.00 -10.76 -12.24
CA VAL A 211 9.32 -10.72 -11.61
C VAL A 211 10.41 -10.76 -12.68
N MET A 212 11.27 -9.77 -12.69
CA MET A 212 12.41 -9.67 -13.59
C MET A 212 13.69 -10.14 -12.92
N THR A 213 14.69 -10.51 -13.72
CA THR A 213 15.96 -11.02 -13.22
C THR A 213 17.11 -10.29 -13.90
N LEU A 214 18.05 -9.77 -13.13
CA LEU A 214 19.29 -9.17 -13.68
C LEU A 214 20.19 -10.23 -14.34
N SER A 215 21.18 -9.79 -15.09
CA SER A 215 22.16 -10.67 -15.77
C SER A 215 22.94 -11.57 -14.80
N ASP A 216 23.11 -11.15 -13.54
CA ASP A 216 23.77 -11.90 -12.48
C ASP A 216 22.85 -12.86 -11.70
N GLY A 217 21.57 -12.98 -12.12
CA GLY A 217 20.60 -13.88 -11.53
C GLY A 217 19.78 -13.28 -10.35
N ARG A 218 20.03 -12.03 -9.93
CA ARG A 218 19.26 -11.38 -8.85
C ARG A 218 17.86 -11.02 -9.31
N PRO A 219 16.81 -11.52 -8.66
CA PRO A 219 15.42 -11.15 -8.96
C PRO A 219 15.08 -9.76 -8.43
N PHE A 220 14.16 -9.05 -9.09
CA PHE A 220 13.59 -7.81 -8.61
C PHE A 220 12.15 -7.65 -9.09
N SER A 221 11.32 -6.92 -8.33
CA SER A 221 9.96 -6.54 -8.71
C SER A 221 9.97 -5.14 -9.31
N PRO A 222 9.65 -4.98 -10.59
CA PRO A 222 9.50 -3.67 -11.22
C PRO A 222 8.43 -2.82 -10.54
N GLN A 223 7.26 -3.43 -10.26
CA GLN A 223 6.12 -2.76 -9.64
C GLN A 223 6.45 -2.18 -8.26
N TYR A 224 7.22 -2.91 -7.45
CA TYR A 224 7.67 -2.41 -6.14
C TYR A 224 8.52 -1.14 -6.29
N LEU A 225 9.48 -1.13 -7.20
CA LEU A 225 10.34 0.02 -7.45
C LEU A 225 9.55 1.22 -8.03
N GLU A 226 8.67 0.95 -8.99
CA GLU A 226 7.79 1.97 -9.60
C GLU A 226 6.90 2.65 -8.57
N THR A 227 6.31 1.86 -7.66
CA THR A 227 5.45 2.39 -6.60
C THR A 227 6.24 3.28 -5.63
N ARG A 228 7.48 2.91 -5.29
CA ARG A 228 8.36 3.75 -4.47
C ARG A 228 8.76 5.05 -5.17
N LEU A 229 9.07 5.00 -6.45
CA LEU A 229 9.38 6.19 -7.25
C LEU A 229 8.19 7.16 -7.31
N LYS A 230 6.98 6.63 -7.51
CA LYS A 230 5.74 7.41 -7.58
C LYS A 230 5.29 8.01 -6.24
N PHE A 231 5.91 7.66 -5.12
CA PHE A 231 5.70 8.36 -3.85
C PHE A 231 6.18 9.82 -3.90
N SER A 232 7.14 10.14 -4.76
CA SER A 232 7.57 11.51 -4.99
C SER A 232 6.48 12.32 -5.70
N PRO A 233 6.08 13.51 -5.17
CA PRO A 233 5.06 14.35 -5.82
C PRO A 233 5.50 14.87 -7.20
N TYR A 234 6.80 14.82 -7.50
CA TYR A 234 7.37 15.27 -8.77
C TYR A 234 7.26 14.23 -9.89
N ILE A 235 6.97 12.97 -9.55
CA ILE A 235 6.89 11.85 -10.51
C ILE A 235 5.42 11.46 -10.67
N SER A 236 4.91 11.54 -11.90
CA SER A 236 3.54 11.11 -12.22
C SER A 236 3.46 9.64 -12.56
N GLU A 237 4.41 9.14 -13.35
CA GLU A 237 4.52 7.73 -13.72
C GLU A 237 5.99 7.32 -13.75
N ALA A 238 6.24 6.03 -13.49
CA ALA A 238 7.55 5.41 -13.59
C ALA A 238 7.43 4.05 -14.26
N TRP A 239 8.39 3.71 -15.09
CA TRP A 239 8.52 2.41 -15.71
C TRP A 239 9.94 1.90 -15.50
N VAL A 240 10.06 0.79 -14.79
CA VAL A 240 11.32 0.16 -14.43
C VAL A 240 11.73 -0.85 -15.50
N ILE A 241 12.98 -0.83 -15.89
CA ILE A 241 13.57 -1.67 -16.93
C ILE A 241 14.84 -2.28 -16.38
N GLY A 242 14.99 -3.60 -16.47
CA GLY A 242 16.19 -4.28 -15.95
C GLY A 242 16.28 -5.76 -16.30
N ASP A 243 15.27 -6.36 -16.94
CA ASP A 243 15.31 -7.79 -17.26
C ASP A 243 16.52 -8.15 -18.09
N LYS A 244 17.30 -9.13 -17.60
CA LYS A 244 18.55 -9.61 -18.19
C LYS A 244 19.61 -8.53 -18.43
N ARG A 245 19.54 -7.40 -17.71
CA ARG A 245 20.54 -6.32 -17.77
C ARG A 245 21.44 -6.33 -16.54
N ASP A 246 22.56 -5.62 -16.60
CA ASP A 246 23.53 -5.55 -15.51
C ASP A 246 23.02 -4.69 -14.34
N TYR A 247 22.07 -3.79 -14.60
CA TYR A 247 21.50 -2.90 -13.61
C TYR A 247 20.07 -2.51 -13.97
N VAL A 248 19.35 -2.03 -12.95
CA VAL A 248 17.98 -1.51 -13.07
C VAL A 248 18.00 -0.03 -13.45
N THR A 249 17.17 0.35 -14.41
CA THR A 249 16.92 1.73 -14.83
C THR A 249 15.44 2.05 -14.75
N ALA A 250 15.09 3.34 -14.79
CA ALA A 250 13.70 3.75 -14.89
C ALA A 250 13.51 4.90 -15.90
N VAL A 251 12.42 4.83 -16.64
CA VAL A 251 11.87 5.96 -17.39
C VAL A 251 10.79 6.59 -16.53
N MET A 252 10.87 7.89 -16.30
CA MET A 252 9.95 8.61 -15.43
C MET A 252 9.27 9.75 -16.15
N CYS A 253 7.95 9.89 -15.94
CA CYS A 253 7.21 11.07 -16.35
C CYS A 253 7.12 12.02 -15.15
N ILE A 254 7.51 13.28 -15.35
CA ILE A 254 7.38 14.32 -14.32
C ILE A 254 5.94 14.85 -14.26
N ASP A 255 5.52 15.29 -13.08
CA ASP A 255 4.32 16.10 -12.95
C ASP A 255 4.66 17.56 -13.28
N TYR A 256 4.28 18.00 -14.46
CA TYR A 256 4.59 19.35 -14.94
C TYR A 256 4.04 20.46 -14.04
N SER A 257 2.90 20.24 -13.39
CA SER A 257 2.28 21.23 -12.52
C SER A 257 3.09 21.43 -11.24
N VAL A 258 3.60 20.33 -10.68
CA VAL A 258 4.38 20.33 -9.43
C VAL A 258 5.83 20.77 -9.67
N VAL A 259 6.45 20.23 -10.73
CA VAL A 259 7.83 20.58 -11.12
C VAL A 259 7.91 22.03 -11.58
N GLY A 260 6.92 22.52 -12.35
CA GLY A 260 6.86 23.92 -12.76
C GLY A 260 6.85 24.89 -11.59
N LYS A 261 5.99 24.66 -10.58
CA LYS A 261 5.96 25.45 -9.36
C LYS A 261 7.30 25.43 -8.62
N TRP A 262 7.89 24.24 -8.45
CA TRP A 262 9.20 24.11 -7.82
C TRP A 262 10.28 24.87 -8.57
N ALA A 263 10.28 24.83 -9.90
CA ALA A 263 11.24 25.56 -10.73
C ALA A 263 11.09 27.08 -10.60
N ASP A 264 9.84 27.58 -10.51
CA ASP A 264 9.57 29.01 -10.32
C ASP A 264 9.96 29.52 -8.94
N GLU A 265 9.85 28.69 -7.88
CA GLU A 265 10.32 29.03 -6.53
C GLU A 265 11.88 29.06 -6.41
N LYS A 266 12.60 28.44 -7.38
CA LYS A 266 14.06 28.39 -7.39
C LYS A 266 14.76 29.44 -8.24
N LYS A 267 13.97 30.17 -9.06
CA LYS A 267 14.45 31.37 -9.77
C LYS A 267 14.55 32.56 -8.84
#